data_2568b4f007b82ee41cf158828bd9dfc6
#
_entry.id   2568b4f007b82ee41cf158828bd9dfc6
#
_cell.length_a   1.000
_cell.length_b   1.000
_cell.length_c   1.000
_cell.angle_alpha   90.00
_cell.angle_beta   90.00
_cell.angle_gamma   90.00
#
_symmetry.space_group_name_H-M   'P 1'
#
loop_
_entity.id
_entity.type
_entity.pdbx_description
1 polymer ?
#
loop_
_entity_poly.entity_id
_entity_poly.type
_entity_poly.pdbx_seq_one_letter_code
_entity_poly.pdbx_strand_id
1 'polypeptide(L)'
;MRSVETIDVGKRIKSIRKRKNLTLQEVSEKSGMSATAISAIERNVSSPTVNTLASIGRALGESLSSLLGEDEVEYVVTRAANRERLATDIPGSEFLSLAAAVRGRRFHPKLCILKPGANSGEDFVNHQGDEFFFVLQGAVEVEIDGTSLGLEQGDSLYFRGNTPYRWKNAPDRGEAHLLVVTTS
;
A
#
# COMPACT_ATOMS: atom_id res chain seq x y z
N MET A 1 -5.57 4.83 -26.19
CA MET A 1 -5.19 6.19 -25.74
C MET A 1 -5.91 6.45 -24.43
N ARG A 2 -5.19 6.51 -23.31
CA ARG A 2 -5.78 6.99 -22.04
C ARG A 2 -6.00 8.49 -22.20
N SER A 3 -7.24 8.95 -22.07
CA SER A 3 -7.54 10.38 -21.96
C SER A 3 -6.78 10.90 -20.71
N VAL A 4 -5.99 11.94 -20.89
CA VAL A 4 -5.40 12.68 -19.77
C VAL A 4 -6.57 13.37 -19.08
N GLU A 5 -7.10 12.77 -18.01
CA GLU A 5 -8.08 13.44 -17.16
C GLU A 5 -7.38 14.64 -16.52
N THR A 6 -7.86 15.82 -16.85
CA THR A 6 -7.35 17.05 -16.26
C THR A 6 -7.68 17.04 -14.76
N ILE A 7 -6.66 17.01 -13.93
CA ILE A 7 -6.82 17.01 -12.46
C ILE A 7 -7.49 18.31 -12.02
N ASP A 8 -8.69 18.22 -11.45
CA ASP A 8 -9.40 19.38 -10.90
C ASP A 8 -8.92 19.65 -9.46
N VAL A 9 -7.75 20.26 -9.36
CA VAL A 9 -7.07 20.56 -8.11
C VAL A 9 -7.93 21.43 -7.18
N GLY A 10 -8.69 22.36 -7.72
CA GLY A 10 -9.54 23.26 -6.92
C GLY A 10 -10.66 22.50 -6.22
N LYS A 11 -11.39 21.64 -6.95
CA LYS A 11 -12.43 20.80 -6.34
C LYS A 11 -11.85 19.88 -5.29
N ARG A 12 -10.64 19.36 -5.51
CA ARG A 12 -9.99 18.46 -4.57
C ARG A 12 -9.60 19.16 -3.28
N ILE A 13 -8.97 20.32 -3.36
CA ILE A 13 -8.67 21.17 -2.19
C ILE A 13 -9.94 21.42 -1.38
N LYS A 14 -11.03 21.82 -2.05
CA LYS A 14 -12.33 22.08 -1.42
C LYS A 14 -12.90 20.83 -0.74
N SER A 15 -12.80 19.67 -1.37
CA SER A 15 -13.26 18.38 -0.81
C SER A 15 -12.49 18.04 0.46
N ILE A 16 -11.15 18.10 0.41
CA ILE A 16 -10.28 17.83 1.56
C ILE A 16 -10.58 18.79 2.72
N ARG A 17 -10.68 20.10 2.44
CA ARG A 17 -10.99 21.09 3.45
C ARG A 17 -12.32 20.79 4.14
N LYS A 18 -13.38 20.49 3.36
CA LYS A 18 -14.69 20.17 3.90
C LYS A 18 -14.70 18.85 4.71
N ARG A 19 -14.00 17.82 4.25
CA ARG A 19 -13.86 16.55 4.97
C ARG A 19 -13.18 16.72 6.32
N LYS A 20 -12.27 17.71 6.43
CA LYS A 20 -11.59 18.07 7.68
C LYS A 20 -12.37 19.13 8.50
N ASN A 21 -13.58 19.50 8.06
CA ASN A 21 -14.43 20.51 8.68
C ASN A 21 -13.75 21.87 8.87
N LEU A 22 -12.82 22.25 7.97
CA LEU A 22 -12.10 23.51 8.03
C LEU A 22 -12.84 24.59 7.24
N THR A 23 -12.86 25.82 7.77
CA THR A 23 -13.31 27.02 7.07
C THR A 23 -12.22 27.57 6.14
N LEU A 24 -12.57 28.43 5.21
CA LEU A 24 -11.59 29.14 4.37
C LEU A 24 -10.68 30.03 5.23
N GLN A 25 -11.21 30.59 6.32
CA GLN A 25 -10.46 31.43 7.23
C GLN A 25 -9.37 30.67 7.98
N GLU A 26 -9.68 29.49 8.50
CA GLU A 26 -8.71 28.62 9.19
C GLU A 26 -7.59 28.14 8.26
N VAL A 27 -7.92 27.83 6.99
CA VAL A 27 -6.88 27.50 6.01
C VAL A 27 -6.05 28.73 5.65
N SER A 28 -6.65 29.90 5.57
CA SER A 28 -5.97 31.18 5.36
C SER A 28 -4.92 31.43 6.43
N GLU A 29 -5.30 31.32 7.69
CA GLU A 29 -4.41 31.52 8.85
C GLU A 29 -3.23 30.54 8.86
N LYS A 30 -3.49 29.25 8.56
CA LYS A 30 -2.46 28.20 8.53
C LYS A 30 -1.54 28.26 7.31
N SER A 31 -2.05 28.71 6.15
CA SER A 31 -1.30 28.75 4.91
C SER A 31 -0.56 30.07 4.66
N GLY A 32 -0.94 31.15 5.37
CA GLY A 32 -0.47 32.49 5.10
C GLY A 32 -1.06 33.14 3.84
N MET A 33 -2.09 32.53 3.25
CA MET A 33 -2.78 33.04 2.05
C MET A 33 -4.11 33.67 2.42
N SER A 34 -4.61 34.60 1.61
CA SER A 34 -5.94 35.16 1.86
C SER A 34 -7.05 34.15 1.60
N ALA A 35 -8.12 34.17 2.39
CA ALA A 35 -9.29 33.33 2.19
C ALA A 35 -9.91 33.49 0.77
N THR A 36 -9.84 34.72 0.25
CA THR A 36 -10.30 35.02 -1.13
C THR A 36 -9.45 34.32 -2.18
N ALA A 37 -8.12 34.28 -2.02
CA ALA A 37 -7.23 33.58 -2.93
C ALA A 37 -7.47 32.05 -2.89
N ILE A 38 -7.64 31.47 -1.72
CA ILE A 38 -7.97 30.05 -1.55
C ILE A 38 -9.31 29.75 -2.20
N SER A 39 -10.34 30.57 -1.96
CA SER A 39 -11.65 30.41 -2.60
C SER A 39 -11.58 30.51 -4.14
N ALA A 40 -10.75 31.37 -4.71
CA ALA A 40 -10.54 31.48 -6.15
C ALA A 40 -9.91 30.19 -6.73
N ILE A 41 -8.94 29.60 -6.01
CA ILE A 41 -8.33 28.32 -6.39
C ILE A 41 -9.38 27.19 -6.30
N GLU A 42 -10.15 27.09 -5.22
CA GLU A 42 -11.19 26.08 -5.05
C GLU A 42 -12.27 26.12 -6.14
N ARG A 43 -12.50 27.26 -6.75
CA ARG A 43 -13.44 27.44 -7.85
C ARG A 43 -12.79 27.37 -9.24
N ASN A 44 -11.49 27.06 -9.32
CA ASN A 44 -10.70 27.06 -10.55
C ASN A 44 -10.69 28.42 -11.30
N VAL A 45 -10.89 29.51 -10.59
CA VAL A 45 -10.78 30.87 -11.14
C VAL A 45 -9.31 31.30 -11.23
N SER A 46 -8.45 30.71 -10.38
CA SER A 46 -7.01 30.95 -10.36
C SER A 46 -6.27 29.61 -10.31
N SER A 47 -5.22 29.49 -11.11
CA SER A 47 -4.33 28.33 -11.11
C SER A 47 -3.23 28.52 -10.05
N PRO A 48 -3.10 27.60 -9.08
CA PRO A 48 -2.08 27.71 -8.04
C PRO A 48 -0.69 27.33 -8.61
N THR A 49 0.36 27.99 -8.09
CA THR A 49 1.74 27.52 -8.31
C THR A 49 2.02 26.31 -7.41
N VAL A 50 3.14 25.59 -7.68
CA VAL A 50 3.58 24.47 -6.85
C VAL A 50 3.81 24.91 -5.40
N ASN A 51 4.39 26.09 -5.18
CA ASN A 51 4.60 26.65 -3.84
C ASN A 51 3.27 26.97 -3.14
N THR A 52 2.29 27.47 -3.87
CA THR A 52 0.93 27.70 -3.38
C THR A 52 0.28 26.39 -2.93
N LEU A 53 0.36 25.36 -3.74
CA LEU A 53 -0.15 24.03 -3.41
C LEU A 53 0.55 23.43 -2.19
N ALA A 54 1.87 23.57 -2.08
CA ALA A 54 2.63 23.12 -0.91
C ALA A 54 2.19 23.82 0.38
N SER A 55 1.90 25.14 0.31
CA SER A 55 1.40 25.91 1.46
C SER A 55 0.00 25.49 1.88
N ILE A 56 -0.91 25.30 0.91
CA ILE A 56 -2.26 24.79 1.17
C ILE A 56 -2.21 23.36 1.71
N GLY A 57 -1.34 22.50 1.15
CA GLY A 57 -1.15 21.13 1.61
C GLY A 57 -0.74 21.08 3.08
N ARG A 58 0.27 21.86 3.46
CA ARG A 58 0.70 21.97 4.86
C ARG A 58 -0.44 22.45 5.78
N ALA A 59 -1.21 23.45 5.34
CA ALA A 59 -2.35 23.97 6.12
C ALA A 59 -3.46 22.94 6.31
N LEU A 60 -3.65 22.06 5.32
CA LEU A 60 -4.61 20.95 5.34
C LEU A 60 -4.04 19.67 5.98
N GLY A 61 -2.72 19.61 6.25
CA GLY A 61 -2.06 18.36 6.68
C GLY A 61 -2.06 17.28 5.60
N GLU A 62 -1.87 17.67 4.34
CA GLU A 62 -1.88 16.80 3.17
C GLU A 62 -0.57 16.93 2.37
N SER A 63 -0.18 15.85 1.70
CA SER A 63 0.94 15.88 0.76
C SER A 63 0.56 16.60 -0.54
N LEU A 64 1.56 17.02 -1.31
CA LEU A 64 1.32 17.60 -2.63
C LEU A 64 0.70 16.54 -3.59
N SER A 65 1.12 15.29 -3.49
CA SER A 65 0.56 14.15 -4.25
C SER A 65 -0.91 13.94 -3.93
N SER A 66 -1.30 14.05 -2.65
CA SER A 66 -2.71 14.02 -2.23
C SER A 66 -3.52 15.12 -2.89
N LEU A 67 -3.01 16.35 -2.97
CA LEU A 67 -3.69 17.47 -3.64
C LEU A 67 -3.79 17.28 -5.15
N LEU A 68 -2.82 16.61 -5.77
CA LEU A 68 -2.79 16.33 -7.21
C LEU A 68 -3.58 15.08 -7.61
N GLY A 69 -4.22 14.40 -6.67
CA GLY A 69 -5.06 13.24 -7.01
C GLY A 69 -4.32 11.92 -7.15
N GLU A 70 -3.06 11.88 -6.80
CA GLU A 70 -2.25 10.66 -6.96
C GLU A 70 -2.50 9.61 -5.86
N ASP A 71 -3.18 9.96 -4.76
CA ASP A 71 -3.21 9.16 -3.53
C ASP A 71 -4.58 8.60 -3.09
N GLU A 72 -5.69 8.89 -3.79
CA GLU A 72 -6.99 8.38 -3.32
C GLU A 72 -7.76 7.62 -4.39
N VAL A 73 -7.43 6.35 -4.52
CA VAL A 73 -8.36 5.37 -5.05
C VAL A 73 -9.18 4.86 -3.86
N GLU A 74 -10.46 5.19 -3.77
CA GLU A 74 -11.35 4.71 -2.69
C GLU A 74 -11.43 3.17 -2.64
N TYR A 75 -11.37 2.55 -3.80
CA TYR A 75 -11.31 1.10 -3.95
C TYR A 75 -10.59 0.71 -5.25
N VAL A 76 -9.98 -0.46 -5.25
CA VAL A 76 -9.41 -1.06 -6.44
C VAL A 76 -9.82 -2.53 -6.53
N VAL A 77 -10.18 -2.96 -7.73
CA VAL A 77 -10.40 -4.37 -8.03
C VAL A 77 -9.22 -4.88 -8.85
N THR A 78 -8.38 -5.71 -8.25
CA THR A 78 -7.30 -6.40 -8.95
C THR A 78 -7.80 -7.76 -9.44
N ARG A 79 -8.05 -7.87 -10.75
CA ARG A 79 -8.45 -9.15 -11.36
C ARG A 79 -7.26 -10.11 -11.42
N ALA A 80 -7.53 -11.39 -11.28
CA ALA A 80 -6.47 -12.43 -11.28
C ALA A 80 -5.54 -12.34 -12.49
N ALA A 81 -6.09 -12.07 -13.68
CA ALA A 81 -5.33 -11.92 -14.92
C ALA A 81 -4.43 -10.67 -14.99
N ASN A 82 -4.66 -9.69 -14.11
CA ASN A 82 -3.97 -8.39 -14.11
C ASN A 82 -3.10 -8.17 -12.86
N ARG A 83 -2.78 -9.24 -12.13
CA ARG A 83 -1.88 -9.17 -10.97
C ARG A 83 -0.47 -8.82 -11.44
N GLU A 84 0.14 -7.87 -10.77
CA GLU A 84 1.53 -7.51 -11.03
C GLU A 84 2.47 -8.51 -10.34
N ARG A 85 3.44 -9.04 -11.10
CA ARG A 85 4.51 -9.86 -10.54
C ARG A 85 5.50 -8.97 -9.82
N LEU A 86 5.82 -9.35 -8.59
CA LEU A 86 6.88 -8.74 -7.82
C LEU A 86 8.20 -9.42 -8.14
N ALA A 87 9.28 -8.64 -8.26
CA ALA A 87 10.60 -9.20 -8.44
C ALA A 87 10.99 -10.06 -7.22
N THR A 88 11.58 -11.21 -7.48
CA THR A 88 12.10 -12.11 -6.45
C THR A 88 13.27 -12.91 -7.02
N ASP A 89 14.30 -13.09 -6.21
CA ASP A 89 15.46 -13.94 -6.51
C ASP A 89 15.33 -15.33 -5.89
N ILE A 90 14.18 -15.63 -5.25
CA ILE A 90 13.94 -16.91 -4.57
C ILE A 90 13.52 -17.96 -5.59
N PRO A 91 14.32 -18.99 -5.83
CA PRO A 91 14.01 -20.03 -6.80
C PRO A 91 12.71 -20.76 -6.43
N GLY A 92 11.88 -21.05 -7.46
CA GLY A 92 10.63 -21.79 -7.26
C GLY A 92 9.52 -20.97 -6.59
N SER A 93 9.70 -19.68 -6.41
CA SER A 93 8.66 -18.80 -5.86
C SER A 93 8.15 -17.82 -6.90
N GLU A 94 6.89 -17.42 -6.75
CA GLU A 94 6.25 -16.33 -7.50
C GLU A 94 5.45 -15.48 -6.52
N PHE A 95 5.65 -14.17 -6.58
CA PHE A 95 4.94 -13.21 -5.73
C PHE A 95 4.11 -12.27 -6.61
N LEU A 96 2.83 -12.19 -6.31
CA LEU A 96 1.87 -11.38 -7.06
C LEU A 96 1.25 -10.32 -6.14
N SER A 97 1.37 -9.05 -6.50
CA SER A 97 0.71 -7.98 -5.76
C SER A 97 -0.81 -8.05 -5.94
N LEU A 98 -1.56 -7.95 -4.85
CA LEU A 98 -3.02 -7.92 -4.87
C LEU A 98 -3.59 -6.49 -4.82
N ALA A 99 -2.74 -5.47 -4.62
CA ALA A 99 -3.13 -4.08 -4.52
C ALA A 99 -2.10 -3.11 -5.14
N ALA A 100 -1.43 -3.50 -6.23
CA ALA A 100 -0.35 -2.73 -6.86
C ALA A 100 -0.78 -1.30 -7.23
N ALA A 101 -2.02 -1.12 -7.70
CA ALA A 101 -2.54 0.17 -8.13
C ALA A 101 -2.83 1.16 -6.98
N VAL A 102 -2.80 0.72 -5.72
CA VAL A 102 -3.05 1.58 -4.55
C VAL A 102 -1.73 2.13 -4.04
N ARG A 103 -1.51 3.43 -4.20
CA ARG A 103 -0.36 4.14 -3.62
C ARG A 103 -0.65 4.52 -2.16
N GLY A 104 0.39 4.64 -1.34
CA GLY A 104 0.23 5.05 0.07
C GLY A 104 -0.60 4.08 0.93
N ARG A 105 -0.73 2.84 0.51
CA ARG A 105 -1.47 1.82 1.25
C ARG A 105 -0.77 1.47 2.56
N ARG A 106 -1.56 1.22 3.60
CA ARG A 106 -1.05 0.86 4.93
C ARG A 106 -0.63 -0.60 5.07
N PHE A 107 -1.06 -1.45 4.14
CA PHE A 107 -0.71 -2.87 4.10
C PHE A 107 -0.52 -3.32 2.66
N HIS A 108 0.32 -4.33 2.48
CA HIS A 108 0.78 -4.84 1.19
C HIS A 108 0.36 -6.30 1.04
N PRO A 109 -0.87 -6.57 0.55
CA PRO A 109 -1.32 -7.94 0.32
C PRO A 109 -0.65 -8.49 -0.93
N LYS A 110 -0.10 -9.70 -0.82
CA LYS A 110 0.51 -10.46 -1.92
C LYS A 110 0.07 -11.91 -1.88
N LEU A 111 -0.06 -12.51 -3.05
CA LEU A 111 -0.18 -13.96 -3.21
C LEU A 111 1.22 -14.51 -3.45
N CYS A 112 1.63 -15.44 -2.61
CA CYS A 112 2.88 -16.17 -2.75
C CYS A 112 2.56 -17.57 -3.26
N ILE A 113 3.16 -17.97 -4.37
CA ILE A 113 3.04 -19.31 -4.97
C ILE A 113 4.40 -19.97 -4.84
N LEU A 114 4.46 -21.05 -4.10
CA LEU A 114 5.71 -21.74 -3.73
C LEU A 114 5.71 -23.15 -4.30
N LYS A 115 6.61 -23.41 -5.24
CA LYS A 115 6.84 -24.77 -5.76
C LYS A 115 7.43 -25.68 -4.69
N PRO A 116 7.34 -27.00 -4.85
CA PRO A 116 8.04 -27.94 -3.99
C PRO A 116 9.53 -27.60 -3.87
N GLY A 117 10.05 -27.55 -2.66
CA GLY A 117 11.45 -27.19 -2.36
C GLY A 117 11.77 -25.70 -2.34
N ALA A 118 10.83 -24.82 -2.70
CA ALA A 118 11.03 -23.38 -2.59
C ALA A 118 11.23 -22.98 -1.11
N ASN A 119 12.21 -22.11 -0.86
CA ASN A 119 12.53 -21.62 0.50
C ASN A 119 13.09 -20.22 0.44
N SER A 120 13.00 -19.48 1.53
CA SER A 120 13.48 -18.10 1.64
C SER A 120 15.01 -17.95 1.69
N GLY A 121 15.76 -19.03 1.66
CA GLY A 121 17.22 -19.07 1.80
C GLY A 121 17.66 -19.48 3.22
N GLU A 122 18.97 -19.44 3.44
CA GLU A 122 19.57 -19.77 4.74
C GLU A 122 19.44 -18.60 5.72
N ASP A 123 19.45 -17.38 5.22
CA ASP A 123 19.33 -16.17 6.03
C ASP A 123 17.89 -15.92 6.49
N PHE A 124 17.76 -15.41 7.69
CA PHE A 124 16.46 -14.97 8.20
C PHE A 124 16.02 -13.68 7.50
N VAL A 125 14.78 -13.69 7.06
CA VAL A 125 14.11 -12.49 6.54
C VAL A 125 13.65 -11.64 7.71
N ASN A 126 13.79 -10.32 7.58
CA ASN A 126 13.33 -9.36 8.57
C ASN A 126 12.67 -8.17 7.87
N HIS A 127 11.48 -7.78 8.29
CA HIS A 127 10.74 -6.63 7.78
C HIS A 127 10.40 -5.64 8.90
N GLN A 128 10.31 -4.36 8.52
CA GLN A 128 9.71 -3.36 9.38
C GLN A 128 8.20 -3.48 9.30
N GLY A 129 7.45 -3.69 10.19
CA GLY A 129 5.99 -3.85 10.11
C GLY A 129 5.55 -5.28 10.32
N ASP A 130 4.31 -5.41 10.73
CA ASP A 130 3.72 -6.68 11.07
C ASP A 130 3.42 -7.51 9.82
N GLU A 131 3.47 -8.83 9.97
CA GLU A 131 3.15 -9.76 8.92
C GLU A 131 2.03 -10.72 9.32
N PHE A 132 1.20 -11.03 8.33
CA PHE A 132 0.14 -12.02 8.44
C PHE A 132 0.23 -12.99 7.27
N PHE A 133 0.29 -14.28 7.58
CA PHE A 133 0.25 -15.38 6.62
C PHE A 133 -1.08 -16.12 6.76
N PHE A 134 -1.66 -16.50 5.62
CA PHE A 134 -2.80 -17.40 5.57
C PHE A 134 -2.57 -18.43 4.46
N VAL A 135 -2.60 -19.70 4.77
CA VAL A 135 -2.37 -20.79 3.82
C VAL A 135 -3.66 -21.04 3.03
N LEU A 136 -3.65 -20.67 1.75
CA LEU A 136 -4.78 -20.86 0.83
C LEU A 136 -4.82 -22.29 0.28
N GLN A 137 -3.65 -22.90 0.06
CA GLN A 137 -3.50 -24.24 -0.49
C GLN A 137 -2.16 -24.82 -0.07
N GLY A 138 -2.11 -26.14 0.13
CA GLY A 138 -0.89 -26.86 0.47
C GLY A 138 -0.46 -26.65 1.91
N ALA A 139 0.85 -26.66 2.14
CA ALA A 139 1.44 -26.46 3.45
C ALA A 139 2.80 -25.78 3.34
N VAL A 140 3.19 -25.07 4.39
CA VAL A 140 4.48 -24.41 4.50
C VAL A 140 5.02 -24.58 5.92
N GLU A 141 6.34 -24.69 6.05
CA GLU A 141 7.01 -24.62 7.34
C GLU A 141 7.60 -23.22 7.52
N VAL A 142 7.36 -22.61 8.66
CA VAL A 142 7.90 -21.30 9.03
C VAL A 142 8.74 -21.48 10.28
N GLU A 143 9.99 -21.10 10.22
CA GLU A 143 10.85 -20.99 11.42
C GLU A 143 10.87 -19.53 11.86
N ILE A 144 10.49 -19.31 13.10
CA ILE A 144 10.40 -17.99 13.72
C ILE A 144 10.87 -18.06 15.15
N ASP A 145 11.78 -17.18 15.54
CA ASP A 145 12.35 -17.14 16.89
C ASP A 145 12.86 -18.52 17.37
N GLY A 146 13.53 -19.27 16.45
CA GLY A 146 14.06 -20.60 16.72
C GLY A 146 13.02 -21.73 16.84
N THR A 147 11.75 -21.43 16.60
CA THR A 147 10.66 -22.40 16.62
C THR A 147 10.19 -22.71 15.20
N SER A 148 10.13 -23.99 14.83
CA SER A 148 9.59 -24.43 13.56
C SER A 148 8.10 -24.71 13.68
N LEU A 149 7.30 -24.06 12.84
CA LEU A 149 5.84 -24.13 12.79
C LEU A 149 5.40 -24.69 11.44
N GLY A 150 4.75 -25.84 11.43
CA GLY A 150 4.06 -26.34 10.25
C GLY A 150 2.69 -25.69 10.11
N LEU A 151 2.43 -25.07 8.97
CA LEU A 151 1.13 -24.46 8.63
C LEU A 151 0.51 -25.23 7.49
N GLU A 152 -0.74 -25.63 7.64
CA GLU A 152 -1.53 -26.35 6.63
C GLU A 152 -2.64 -25.45 6.07
N GLN A 153 -3.31 -25.90 5.02
CA GLN A 153 -4.41 -25.14 4.40
C GLN A 153 -5.46 -24.74 5.43
N GLY A 154 -5.74 -23.44 5.50
CA GLY A 154 -6.67 -22.82 6.44
C GLY A 154 -5.99 -22.24 7.69
N ASP A 155 -4.73 -22.59 7.94
CA ASP A 155 -3.98 -22.04 9.06
C ASP A 155 -3.55 -20.60 8.78
N SER A 156 -3.36 -19.85 9.86
CA SER A 156 -2.84 -18.49 9.82
C SER A 156 -1.75 -18.28 10.85
N LEU A 157 -0.80 -17.41 10.53
CA LEU A 157 0.26 -16.97 11.40
C LEU A 157 0.34 -15.44 11.36
N TYR A 158 0.29 -14.81 12.52
CA TYR A 158 0.57 -13.39 12.69
C TYR A 158 1.81 -13.21 13.56
N PHE A 159 2.69 -12.32 13.14
CA PHE A 159 3.85 -11.94 13.94
C PHE A 159 4.21 -10.47 13.75
N ARG A 160 4.83 -9.90 14.77
CA ARG A 160 5.24 -8.50 14.77
C ARG A 160 6.46 -8.28 13.90
N GLY A 161 6.55 -7.10 13.30
CA GLY A 161 7.71 -6.65 12.58
C GLY A 161 9.00 -6.76 13.41
N ASN A 162 10.12 -6.84 12.74
CA ASN A 162 11.44 -7.11 13.32
C ASN A 162 11.61 -8.50 13.99
N THR A 163 10.68 -9.43 13.79
CA THR A 163 10.87 -10.81 14.20
C THR A 163 11.51 -11.58 13.04
N PRO A 164 12.76 -12.05 13.18
CA PRO A 164 13.42 -12.80 12.11
C PRO A 164 12.73 -14.13 11.86
N TYR A 165 12.48 -14.43 10.59
CA TYR A 165 11.85 -15.68 10.19
C TYR A 165 12.43 -16.20 8.89
N ARG A 166 12.21 -17.46 8.60
CA ARG A 166 12.40 -18.08 7.29
C ARG A 166 11.32 -19.09 7.03
N TRP A 167 11.07 -19.41 5.76
CA TRP A 167 10.03 -20.34 5.37
C TRP A 167 10.54 -21.31 4.30
N LYS A 168 9.89 -22.47 4.23
CA LYS A 168 10.13 -23.46 3.18
C LYS A 168 8.85 -24.22 2.85
N ASN A 169 8.71 -24.58 1.57
CA ASN A 169 7.79 -25.62 1.11
C ASN A 169 8.60 -26.91 0.92
N ALA A 170 8.23 -27.97 1.63
CA ALA A 170 8.97 -29.23 1.56
C ALA A 170 8.97 -29.82 0.13
N PRO A 171 10.07 -30.47 -0.31
CA PRO A 171 10.21 -31.00 -1.68
C PRO A 171 9.21 -32.10 -2.02
N ASP A 172 8.74 -32.85 -1.04
CA ASP A 172 7.78 -33.94 -1.13
C ASP A 172 6.32 -33.51 -1.06
N ARG A 173 6.08 -32.21 -0.86
CA ARG A 173 4.75 -31.61 -0.84
C ARG A 173 4.41 -30.96 -2.19
N GLY A 174 3.13 -30.79 -2.45
CA GLY A 174 2.66 -30.06 -3.62
C GLY A 174 2.97 -28.56 -3.57
N GLU A 175 2.51 -27.82 -4.55
CA GLU A 175 2.60 -26.37 -4.57
C GLU A 175 1.81 -25.76 -3.40
N ALA A 176 2.39 -24.77 -2.73
CA ALA A 176 1.74 -24.05 -1.65
C ALA A 176 1.39 -22.63 -2.09
N HIS A 177 0.18 -22.18 -1.72
CA HIS A 177 -0.29 -20.82 -1.98
C HIS A 177 -0.58 -20.12 -0.65
N LEU A 178 0.02 -18.95 -0.45
CA LEU A 178 -0.17 -18.14 0.75
C LEU A 178 -0.67 -16.75 0.40
N LEU A 179 -1.66 -16.27 1.16
CA LEU A 179 -1.90 -14.85 1.28
C LEU A 179 -0.95 -14.30 2.33
N VAL A 180 -0.09 -13.38 1.93
CA VAL A 180 0.80 -12.67 2.83
C VAL A 180 0.43 -11.20 2.85
N VAL A 181 0.27 -10.63 4.04
CA VAL A 181 -0.03 -9.21 4.24
C VAL A 181 1.05 -8.62 5.14
N THR A 182 1.76 -7.62 4.63
CA THR A 182 2.74 -6.84 5.39
C THR A 182 2.19 -5.43 5.63
N THR A 183 2.43 -4.86 6.81
CA THR A 183 2.16 -3.44 7.08
C THR A 183 3.38 -2.58 6.71
N SER A 184 3.14 -1.29 6.49
CA SER A 184 4.19 -0.28 6.23
C SER A 184 4.75 0.24 7.53
#